data_88dae3a42248b3e3b1b8d50deaee5f11
#
_entry.id   88dae3a42248b3e3b1b8d50deaee5f11
#
_cell.length_a   1.000
_cell.length_b   1.000
_cell.length_c   1.000
_cell.angle_alpha   90.00
_cell.angle_beta   90.00
_cell.angle_gamma   90.00
#
_symmetry.space_group_name_H-M   'P 1'
#
loop_
_entity.id
_entity.type
_entity.pdbx_description
1 polymer ?
#
loop_
_entity_poly.entity_id
_entity_poly.type
_entity_poly.pdbx_seq_one_letter_code
_entity_poly.pdbx_strand_id
1 'polypeptide(L)'
;MLIMGLPGSGKTTLAGALKRYIENNGDLYKINPNRLLNYEAIPSPDFMKVGVDWFNADDVRRKFNDWDFTKEGRIRQSIRMLQFALESPGEFVICDFVAPLVEMRNNFKADWTIWVDTIREGRYADTNAAFVEPKQYDFRVTEQDAEKWAEFIGQHIIENRRRPRFDWKAETVQMLGRWQPWHDGHRALFERLIARTGQVVIQIRDVQGWQGSNPFEVERVKAFIRRDLDPIYQGQYEIQVVPNIVHIGWGRGVGYTSGEETFDDAITDISATKIRNELGLK
;
A
#
# COMPACT_ATOMS: atom_id res chain seq x y z
N MET A 1 -1.71 10.50 -3.78
CA MET A 1 -0.96 11.79 -3.71
C MET A 1 -1.58 12.81 -4.65
N LEU A 2 -1.68 14.06 -4.22
CA LEU A 2 -2.09 15.19 -5.07
C LEU A 2 -0.88 16.08 -5.36
N ILE A 3 -0.54 16.26 -6.63
CA ILE A 3 0.41 17.26 -7.10
C ILE A 3 -0.37 18.42 -7.70
N MET A 4 -0.31 19.59 -7.07
CA MET A 4 -1.09 20.76 -7.44
C MET A 4 -0.25 22.00 -7.67
N GLY A 5 -0.80 23.01 -8.34
CA GLY A 5 -0.13 24.28 -8.63
C GLY A 5 -0.59 24.88 -9.96
N LEU A 6 -0.12 26.07 -10.28
CA LEU A 6 -0.52 26.81 -11.48
C LEU A 6 -0.16 26.07 -12.80
N PRO A 7 -0.88 26.32 -13.89
CA PRO A 7 -0.52 25.80 -15.22
C PRO A 7 0.87 26.27 -15.64
N GLY A 8 1.77 25.32 -15.98
CA GLY A 8 3.15 25.62 -16.32
C GLY A 8 4.14 25.57 -15.15
N SER A 9 3.69 25.29 -13.92
CA SER A 9 4.59 25.19 -12.75
C SER A 9 5.48 23.94 -12.73
N GLY A 10 5.32 22.99 -13.65
CA GLY A 10 6.13 21.76 -13.68
C GLY A 10 5.52 20.53 -12.97
N LYS A 11 4.23 20.56 -12.62
CA LYS A 11 3.53 19.42 -11.97
C LYS A 11 3.71 18.09 -12.67
N THR A 12 3.47 18.07 -13.98
CA THR A 12 3.53 16.86 -14.81
C THR A 12 4.96 16.31 -14.89
N THR A 13 5.95 17.20 -14.95
CA THR A 13 7.38 16.82 -14.92
C THR A 13 7.74 16.20 -13.58
N LEU A 14 7.31 16.82 -12.48
CA LEU A 14 7.52 16.28 -11.13
C LEU A 14 6.78 14.94 -10.94
N ALA A 15 5.54 14.82 -11.42
CA ALA A 15 4.77 13.58 -11.31
C ALA A 15 5.48 12.41 -12.00
N GLY A 16 6.00 12.64 -13.20
CA GLY A 16 6.78 11.63 -13.93
C GLY A 16 8.10 11.27 -13.25
N ALA A 17 8.82 12.26 -12.70
CA ALA A 17 10.05 12.00 -11.94
C ALA A 17 9.76 11.25 -10.64
N LEU A 18 8.73 11.65 -9.90
CA LEU A 18 8.31 11.00 -8.65
C LEU A 18 7.85 9.56 -8.88
N LYS A 19 7.08 9.30 -9.94
CA LYS A 19 6.71 7.94 -10.35
C LYS A 19 7.95 7.07 -10.54
N ARG A 20 8.89 7.51 -11.39
CA ARG A 20 10.13 6.77 -11.64
C ARG A 20 10.94 6.54 -10.36
N TYR A 21 11.03 7.56 -9.50
CA TYR A 21 11.78 7.43 -8.25
C TYR A 21 11.16 6.37 -7.34
N ILE A 22 9.84 6.40 -7.13
CA ILE A 22 9.13 5.44 -6.28
C ILE A 22 9.22 4.02 -6.86
N GLU A 23 9.03 3.84 -8.18
CA GLU A 23 9.16 2.54 -8.84
C GLU A 23 10.56 1.94 -8.73
N ASN A 24 11.60 2.77 -8.74
CA ASN A 24 12.98 2.32 -8.65
C ASN A 24 13.48 2.11 -7.21
N ASN A 25 12.91 2.81 -6.23
CA ASN A 25 13.41 2.84 -4.85
C ASN A 25 12.37 2.35 -3.84
N GLY A 26 11.11 2.27 -4.21
CA GLY A 26 10.03 1.78 -3.36
C GLY A 26 10.05 0.28 -3.12
N ASP A 27 11.02 -0.42 -3.69
CA ASP A 27 11.22 -1.86 -3.51
C ASP A 27 11.50 -2.18 -2.04
N LEU A 28 10.56 -2.88 -1.45
CA LEU A 28 10.55 -3.23 -0.02
C LEU A 28 11.71 -4.15 0.38
N TYR A 29 12.32 -4.84 -0.56
CA TYR A 29 13.48 -5.71 -0.33
C TYR A 29 14.79 -4.92 -0.23
N LYS A 30 14.92 -3.78 -0.90
CA LYS A 30 16.10 -2.92 -0.76
C LYS A 30 16.19 -2.26 0.63
N ILE A 31 15.07 -2.12 1.32
CA ILE A 31 14.99 -1.49 2.64
C ILE A 31 15.41 -2.44 3.77
N ASN A 32 15.45 -3.75 3.53
CA ASN A 32 15.85 -4.71 4.56
C ASN A 32 16.77 -5.83 4.00
N PRO A 33 18.08 -5.56 3.83
CA PRO A 33 19.04 -6.53 3.31
C PRO A 33 19.25 -7.75 4.24
N ASN A 34 18.80 -7.70 5.50
CA ASN A 34 18.88 -8.83 6.43
C ASN A 34 17.81 -9.91 6.21
N ARG A 35 16.92 -9.73 5.25
CA ARG A 35 15.90 -10.72 4.90
C ARG A 35 16.46 -11.94 4.16
N LEU A 36 17.65 -11.82 3.60
CA LEU A 36 18.35 -12.87 2.84
C LEU A 36 19.11 -13.88 3.72
N LEU A 37 19.10 -13.76 5.04
CA LEU A 37 19.72 -14.72 5.89
C LEU A 37 18.80 -15.94 6.07
N ASN A 38 19.02 -16.96 5.23
CA ASN A 38 18.69 -18.38 5.38
C ASN A 38 17.50 -18.98 4.60
N TYR A 39 16.96 -18.36 3.57
CA TYR A 39 16.10 -19.12 2.63
C TYR A 39 16.32 -18.62 1.20
N GLU A 40 16.89 -19.50 0.36
CA GLU A 40 17.09 -19.29 -1.09
C GLU A 40 15.81 -19.55 -1.89
N ALA A 41 14.68 -19.05 -1.47
CA ALA A 41 13.54 -18.90 -2.37
C ALA A 41 13.52 -17.44 -2.83
N ILE A 42 14.14 -17.16 -3.96
CA ILE A 42 14.08 -15.86 -4.63
C ILE A 42 12.66 -15.69 -5.18
N PRO A 43 11.84 -14.80 -4.64
CA PRO A 43 10.57 -14.46 -5.28
C PRO A 43 10.86 -13.93 -6.69
N SER A 44 9.97 -14.22 -7.64
CA SER A 44 10.09 -13.68 -9.00
C SER A 44 10.29 -12.14 -8.95
N PRO A 45 11.20 -11.59 -9.77
CA PRO A 45 11.46 -10.15 -9.81
C PRO A 45 10.22 -9.27 -10.01
N ASP A 46 9.16 -9.82 -10.59
CA ASP A 46 7.91 -9.11 -10.87
C ASP A 46 7.04 -8.88 -9.62
N PHE A 47 7.24 -9.65 -8.55
CA PHE A 47 6.57 -9.45 -7.25
C PHE A 47 7.19 -8.34 -6.40
N MET A 48 8.29 -7.73 -6.85
CA MET A 48 9.10 -6.82 -6.05
C MET A 48 8.96 -5.35 -6.44
N LYS A 49 8.23 -5.06 -7.52
CA LYS A 49 8.05 -3.68 -7.98
C LYS A 49 6.80 -3.07 -7.35
N VAL A 50 7.02 -1.95 -6.67
CA VAL A 50 5.92 -1.10 -6.20
C VAL A 50 5.18 -0.55 -7.42
N GLY A 51 3.89 -0.83 -7.51
CA GLY A 51 3.04 -0.27 -8.55
C GLY A 51 2.72 1.19 -8.28
N VAL A 52 3.05 2.07 -9.23
CA VAL A 52 2.69 3.49 -9.16
C VAL A 52 1.83 3.86 -10.35
N ASP A 53 0.57 4.16 -10.09
CA ASP A 53 -0.34 4.69 -11.10
C ASP A 53 -0.28 6.22 -11.11
N TRP A 54 -0.36 6.78 -12.31
CA TRP A 54 -0.33 8.22 -12.50
C TRP A 54 -1.44 8.69 -13.42
N PHE A 55 -2.27 9.59 -12.90
CA PHE A 55 -3.36 10.22 -13.62
C PHE A 55 -3.08 11.71 -13.80
N ASN A 56 -2.91 12.13 -15.06
CA ASN A 56 -2.81 13.52 -15.44
C ASN A 56 -4.19 14.08 -15.79
N ALA A 57 -4.52 15.28 -15.29
CA ALA A 57 -5.83 15.86 -15.48
C ALA A 57 -6.20 16.16 -16.94
N ASP A 58 -5.22 16.54 -17.77
CA ASP A 58 -5.47 16.85 -19.18
C ASP A 58 -5.75 15.56 -19.97
N ASP A 59 -5.10 14.43 -19.63
CA ASP A 59 -5.39 13.12 -20.20
C ASP A 59 -6.78 12.63 -19.80
N VAL A 60 -7.16 12.81 -18.53
CA VAL A 60 -8.51 12.49 -18.07
C VAL A 60 -9.55 13.36 -18.76
N ARG A 61 -9.32 14.68 -18.91
CA ARG A 61 -10.23 15.56 -19.67
C ARG A 61 -10.37 15.12 -21.12
N ARG A 62 -9.27 14.73 -21.76
CA ARG A 62 -9.27 14.22 -23.14
C ARG A 62 -10.09 12.95 -23.26
N LYS A 63 -9.95 12.02 -22.31
CA LYS A 63 -10.73 10.77 -22.29
C LYS A 63 -12.24 11.02 -22.22
N PHE A 64 -12.69 12.05 -21.49
CA PHE A 64 -14.10 12.40 -21.36
C PHE A 64 -14.56 13.49 -22.32
N ASN A 65 -13.68 14.03 -23.16
CA ASN A 65 -13.93 15.18 -24.02
C ASN A 65 -14.57 16.36 -23.26
N ASP A 66 -14.11 16.63 -22.02
CA ASP A 66 -14.70 17.63 -21.12
C ASP A 66 -13.65 18.71 -20.79
N TRP A 67 -13.73 19.81 -21.53
CA TRP A 67 -12.88 20.98 -21.40
C TRP A 67 -13.58 22.16 -20.73
N ASP A 68 -14.55 21.85 -19.87
CA ASP A 68 -15.25 22.86 -19.07
C ASP A 68 -14.35 23.32 -17.91
N PHE A 69 -13.99 24.61 -17.91
CA PHE A 69 -13.16 25.26 -16.89
C PHE A 69 -13.96 26.18 -15.95
N THR A 70 -15.29 26.13 -16.01
CA THR A 70 -16.15 26.77 -15.00
C THR A 70 -15.89 26.15 -13.63
N LYS A 71 -16.38 26.79 -12.57
CA LYS A 71 -16.25 26.23 -11.21
C LYS A 71 -16.80 24.80 -11.14
N GLU A 72 -17.98 24.59 -11.70
CA GLU A 72 -18.67 23.29 -11.75
C GLU A 72 -17.87 22.25 -12.54
N GLY A 73 -17.34 22.63 -13.70
CA GLY A 73 -16.49 21.78 -14.52
C GLY A 73 -15.17 21.38 -13.83
N ARG A 74 -14.57 22.30 -13.07
CA ARG A 74 -13.38 22.04 -12.27
C ARG A 74 -13.66 21.06 -11.12
N ILE A 75 -14.79 21.24 -10.41
CA ILE A 75 -15.23 20.33 -9.34
C ILE A 75 -15.51 18.93 -9.92
N ARG A 76 -16.27 18.84 -11.00
CA ARG A 76 -16.57 17.58 -11.71
C ARG A 76 -15.27 16.85 -12.10
N GLN A 77 -14.27 17.57 -12.61
CA GLN A 77 -12.97 17.00 -12.95
C GLN A 77 -12.23 16.47 -11.71
N SER A 78 -12.25 17.19 -10.58
CA SER A 78 -11.61 16.71 -9.35
C SER A 78 -12.26 15.44 -8.81
N ILE A 79 -13.58 15.28 -8.96
CA ILE A 79 -14.29 14.05 -8.59
C ILE A 79 -13.85 12.88 -9.48
N ARG A 80 -13.70 13.10 -10.80
CA ARG A 80 -13.17 12.06 -11.70
C ARG A 80 -11.75 11.65 -11.31
N MET A 81 -10.88 12.62 -11.01
CA MET A 81 -9.52 12.32 -10.56
C MET A 81 -9.52 11.47 -9.29
N LEU A 82 -10.42 11.78 -8.34
CA LEU A 82 -10.60 10.98 -7.14
C LEU A 82 -11.09 9.56 -7.47
N GLN A 83 -12.06 9.40 -8.36
CA GLN A 83 -12.56 8.09 -8.78
C GLN A 83 -11.44 7.24 -9.38
N PHE A 84 -10.64 7.78 -10.31
CA PHE A 84 -9.47 7.09 -10.85
C PHE A 84 -8.47 6.68 -9.76
N ALA A 85 -8.27 7.55 -8.77
CA ALA A 85 -7.36 7.25 -7.66
C ALA A 85 -7.89 6.11 -6.77
N LEU A 86 -9.19 6.05 -6.51
CA LEU A 86 -9.81 5.02 -5.66
C LEU A 86 -9.95 3.66 -6.39
N GLU A 87 -10.11 3.67 -7.70
CA GLU A 87 -10.22 2.46 -8.53
C GLU A 87 -8.86 1.89 -8.98
N SER A 88 -7.79 2.62 -8.72
CA SER A 88 -6.43 2.23 -9.12
C SER A 88 -5.92 1.07 -8.27
N PRO A 89 -5.37 0.02 -8.89
CA PRO A 89 -4.72 -1.08 -8.17
C PRO A 89 -3.30 -0.73 -7.69
N GLY A 90 -2.77 0.43 -8.08
CA GLY A 90 -1.42 0.86 -7.71
C GLY A 90 -1.27 1.10 -6.21
N GLU A 91 -0.17 0.64 -5.63
CA GLU A 91 0.14 0.87 -4.22
C GLU A 91 0.34 2.37 -3.93
N PHE A 92 0.86 3.10 -4.90
CA PHE A 92 0.90 4.55 -4.90
C PHE A 92 0.13 5.10 -6.09
N VAL A 93 -0.64 6.14 -5.84
CA VAL A 93 -1.40 6.81 -6.89
C VAL A 93 -1.03 8.30 -6.90
N ILE A 94 -0.55 8.78 -8.04
CA ILE A 94 -0.24 10.18 -8.30
C ILE A 94 -1.36 10.78 -9.13
N CYS A 95 -1.97 11.86 -8.66
CA CYS A 95 -2.89 12.68 -9.44
C CYS A 95 -2.31 14.08 -9.58
N ASP A 96 -2.03 14.56 -10.80
CA ASP A 96 -1.56 15.90 -11.04
C ASP A 96 -2.63 16.76 -11.73
N PHE A 97 -3.06 17.80 -11.05
CA PHE A 97 -3.99 18.79 -11.57
C PHE A 97 -3.87 20.13 -10.84
N VAL A 98 -4.40 21.19 -11.42
CA VAL A 98 -4.27 22.55 -10.85
C VAL A 98 -4.86 22.67 -9.46
N ALA A 99 -6.00 22.05 -9.20
CA ALA A 99 -6.75 22.11 -7.94
C ALA A 99 -6.88 23.54 -7.36
N PRO A 100 -7.40 24.52 -8.14
CA PRO A 100 -7.34 25.92 -7.74
C PRO A 100 -8.21 26.24 -6.53
N LEU A 101 -9.30 25.52 -6.32
CA LEU A 101 -10.27 25.77 -5.26
C LEU A 101 -9.98 24.93 -4.01
N VAL A 102 -10.18 25.53 -2.85
CA VAL A 102 -10.04 24.82 -1.55
C VAL A 102 -10.97 23.61 -1.47
N GLU A 103 -12.20 23.75 -1.96
CA GLU A 103 -13.21 22.70 -2.00
C GLU A 103 -12.73 21.45 -2.75
N MET A 104 -12.04 21.62 -3.88
CA MET A 104 -11.50 20.50 -4.67
C MET A 104 -10.47 19.70 -3.88
N ARG A 105 -9.59 20.37 -3.16
CA ARG A 105 -8.56 19.74 -2.31
C ARG A 105 -9.17 19.02 -1.13
N ASN A 106 -10.15 19.66 -0.47
CA ASN A 106 -10.86 19.08 0.66
C ASN A 106 -11.66 17.82 0.27
N ASN A 107 -12.25 17.81 -0.92
CA ASN A 107 -13.01 16.67 -1.44
C ASN A 107 -12.06 15.54 -1.88
N PHE A 108 -10.90 15.87 -2.43
CA PHE A 108 -9.93 14.87 -2.89
C PHE A 108 -9.26 14.12 -1.72
N LYS A 109 -9.03 14.78 -0.57
CA LYS A 109 -8.47 14.19 0.66
C LYS A 109 -7.22 13.35 0.42
N ALA A 110 -6.25 13.89 -0.30
CA ALA A 110 -5.00 13.20 -0.56
C ALA A 110 -4.24 12.87 0.74
N ASP A 111 -3.59 11.70 0.80
CA ASP A 111 -2.67 11.38 1.90
C ASP A 111 -1.47 12.32 1.93
N TRP A 112 -1.01 12.73 0.74
CA TRP A 112 0.10 13.64 0.54
C TRP A 112 -0.30 14.72 -0.47
N THR A 113 -0.17 15.98 -0.06
CA THR A 113 -0.40 17.15 -0.93
C THR A 113 0.94 17.83 -1.23
N ILE A 114 1.31 17.88 -2.51
CA ILE A 114 2.53 18.48 -3.01
C ILE A 114 2.14 19.73 -3.79
N TRP A 115 2.49 20.90 -3.26
CA TRP A 115 2.26 22.17 -3.90
C TRP A 115 3.46 22.60 -4.73
N VAL A 116 3.29 22.66 -6.05
CA VAL A 116 4.33 23.13 -6.99
C VAL A 116 4.17 24.64 -7.17
N ASP A 117 4.98 25.40 -6.43
CA ASP A 117 4.99 26.86 -6.33
C ASP A 117 6.25 27.47 -6.99
N THR A 118 6.53 27.05 -8.21
CA THR A 118 7.73 27.47 -8.96
C THR A 118 7.51 28.71 -9.82
N ILE A 119 6.26 29.15 -9.98
CA ILE A 119 5.88 30.33 -10.78
C ILE A 119 4.81 31.15 -10.05
N ARG A 120 4.78 32.45 -10.29
CA ARG A 120 3.80 33.38 -9.70
C ARG A 120 2.53 33.52 -10.54
N GLU A 121 2.67 33.37 -11.86
CA GLU A 121 1.55 33.43 -12.80
C GLU A 121 1.61 32.26 -13.77
N GLY A 122 0.49 31.58 -13.95
CA GLY A 122 0.30 30.56 -14.95
C GLY A 122 -0.15 31.15 -16.29
N ARG A 123 -0.28 30.30 -17.30
CA ARG A 123 -0.61 30.70 -18.68
C ARG A 123 -2.02 31.26 -18.87
N TYR A 124 -2.94 31.03 -17.92
CA TYR A 124 -4.36 31.32 -18.05
C TYR A 124 -4.82 32.26 -16.93
N ALA A 125 -5.25 33.47 -17.29
CA ALA A 125 -5.64 34.50 -16.34
C ALA A 125 -6.84 34.11 -15.46
N ASP A 126 -7.83 33.40 -16.02
CA ASP A 126 -8.97 32.86 -15.28
C ASP A 126 -8.58 31.85 -14.21
N THR A 127 -7.58 31.05 -14.51
CA THR A 127 -7.06 30.05 -13.57
C THR A 127 -6.21 30.72 -12.48
N ASN A 128 -5.41 31.75 -12.84
CA ASN A 128 -4.66 32.53 -11.87
C ASN A 128 -5.62 33.21 -10.87
N ALA A 129 -6.71 33.82 -11.38
CA ALA A 129 -7.73 34.49 -10.56
C ALA A 129 -8.49 33.50 -9.64
N ALA A 130 -8.70 32.27 -10.10
CA ALA A 130 -9.39 31.23 -9.32
C ALA A 130 -8.48 30.50 -8.32
N PHE A 131 -7.17 30.61 -8.46
CA PHE A 131 -6.22 29.86 -7.65
C PHE A 131 -6.09 30.46 -6.24
N VAL A 132 -6.53 29.68 -5.26
CA VAL A 132 -6.33 30.00 -3.84
C VAL A 132 -5.13 29.22 -3.34
N GLU A 133 -4.12 29.90 -2.83
CA GLU A 133 -2.94 29.24 -2.26
C GLU A 133 -3.34 28.24 -1.15
N PRO A 134 -2.74 27.05 -1.12
CA PRO A 134 -3.05 26.08 -0.07
C PRO A 134 -2.49 26.54 1.27
N LYS A 135 -3.33 26.49 2.31
CA LYS A 135 -2.90 26.73 3.70
C LYS A 135 -2.23 25.51 4.34
N GLN A 136 -2.51 24.33 3.78
CA GLN A 136 -1.97 23.06 4.25
C GLN A 136 -1.44 22.27 3.05
N TYR A 137 -0.24 21.79 3.18
CA TYR A 137 0.48 20.93 2.23
C TYR A 137 1.55 20.15 2.99
N ASP A 138 1.94 19.01 2.45
CA ASP A 138 3.04 18.22 3.02
C ASP A 138 4.39 18.70 2.42
N PHE A 139 4.39 19.06 1.14
CA PHE A 139 5.59 19.57 0.44
C PHE A 139 5.27 20.82 -0.38
N ARG A 140 6.20 21.78 -0.38
CA ARG A 140 6.18 22.97 -1.23
C ARG A 140 7.42 22.98 -2.11
N VAL A 141 7.20 22.81 -3.42
CA VAL A 141 8.25 22.77 -4.44
C VAL A 141 8.43 24.17 -4.99
N THR A 142 9.57 24.79 -4.73
CA THR A 142 9.85 26.21 -5.08
C THR A 142 10.82 26.38 -6.22
N GLU A 143 11.47 25.31 -6.68
CA GLU A 143 12.45 25.31 -7.75
C GLU A 143 12.07 24.30 -8.85
N GLN A 144 12.40 24.60 -10.09
CA GLN A 144 12.16 23.71 -11.23
C GLN A 144 13.28 22.65 -11.37
N ASP A 145 13.46 21.85 -10.35
CA ASP A 145 14.34 20.67 -10.34
C ASP A 145 13.55 19.44 -9.96
N ALA A 146 12.90 18.85 -10.94
CA ALA A 146 11.97 17.75 -10.72
C ALA A 146 12.65 16.48 -10.19
N GLU A 147 13.88 16.18 -10.60
CA GLU A 147 14.58 14.98 -10.14
C GLU A 147 15.01 15.11 -8.68
N LYS A 148 15.57 16.24 -8.27
CA LYS A 148 15.93 16.54 -6.88
C LYS A 148 14.71 16.46 -5.95
N TRP A 149 13.61 17.10 -6.37
CA TRP A 149 12.38 17.07 -5.58
C TRP A 149 11.72 15.69 -5.55
N ALA A 150 11.79 14.93 -6.64
CA ALA A 150 11.28 13.56 -6.68
C ALA A 150 12.05 12.63 -5.75
N GLU A 151 13.37 12.76 -5.66
CA GLU A 151 14.20 12.05 -4.70
C GLU A 151 13.80 12.40 -3.26
N PHE A 152 13.78 13.69 -2.92
CA PHE A 152 13.45 14.15 -1.56
C PHE A 152 12.04 13.73 -1.12
N ILE A 153 11.03 13.99 -1.96
CA ILE A 153 9.63 13.67 -1.68
C ILE A 153 9.42 12.16 -1.70
N GLY A 154 9.97 11.47 -2.69
CA GLY A 154 9.82 10.03 -2.85
C GLY A 154 10.43 9.25 -1.70
N GLN A 155 11.63 9.61 -1.27
CA GLN A 155 12.25 9.02 -0.08
C GLN A 155 11.37 9.20 1.15
N HIS A 156 10.90 10.43 1.41
CA HIS A 156 10.04 10.72 2.55
C HIS A 156 8.72 9.93 2.52
N ILE A 157 8.09 9.83 1.35
CA ILE A 157 6.84 9.08 1.18
C ILE A 157 7.06 7.58 1.39
N ILE A 158 8.14 7.02 0.87
CA ILE A 158 8.49 5.61 1.05
C ILE A 158 8.75 5.30 2.53
N GLU A 159 9.49 6.15 3.22
CA GLU A 159 9.83 5.98 4.64
C GLU A 159 8.64 6.20 5.58
N ASN A 160 7.74 7.13 5.22
CA ASN A 160 6.61 7.54 6.06
C ASN A 160 5.26 7.12 5.44
N ARG A 161 5.17 5.98 4.81
CA ARG A 161 3.90 5.46 4.27
C ARG A 161 2.81 5.59 5.32
N ARG A 162 1.73 6.28 5.00
CA ARG A 162 0.51 6.23 5.81
C ARG A 162 -0.08 4.84 5.63
N ARG A 163 0.25 3.95 6.56
CA ARG A 163 -0.18 2.56 6.53
C ARG A 163 -1.63 2.47 6.95
N PRO A 164 -2.42 1.60 6.32
CA PRO A 164 -3.75 1.29 6.81
C PRO A 164 -3.67 0.97 8.32
N ARG A 165 -4.71 1.29 9.07
CA ARG A 165 -4.84 0.86 10.46
C ARG A 165 -5.87 -0.24 10.50
N PHE A 166 -5.59 -1.30 11.23
CA PHE A 166 -6.51 -2.38 11.48
C PHE A 166 -7.80 -1.82 12.12
N ASP A 167 -8.94 -2.03 11.46
CA ASP A 167 -10.24 -1.55 11.93
C ASP A 167 -11.05 -2.71 12.51
N TRP A 168 -11.21 -2.71 13.84
CA TRP A 168 -11.97 -3.73 14.56
C TRP A 168 -13.46 -3.84 14.19
N LYS A 169 -13.99 -2.88 13.44
CA LYS A 169 -15.38 -2.87 12.96
C LYS A 169 -15.51 -3.35 11.51
N ALA A 170 -14.42 -3.37 10.77
CA ALA A 170 -14.45 -3.79 9.39
C ALA A 170 -14.45 -5.32 9.26
N GLU A 171 -14.95 -5.81 8.13
CA GLU A 171 -14.88 -7.23 7.80
C GLU A 171 -13.43 -7.71 7.82
N THR A 172 -13.21 -8.84 8.47
CA THR A 172 -11.85 -9.35 8.73
C THR A 172 -11.81 -10.85 8.47
N VAL A 173 -10.80 -11.29 7.74
CA VAL A 173 -10.55 -12.73 7.56
C VAL A 173 -9.70 -13.26 8.71
N GLN A 174 -10.07 -14.44 9.21
CA GLN A 174 -9.30 -15.16 10.21
C GLN A 174 -8.35 -16.15 9.54
N MET A 175 -7.10 -16.18 10.02
CA MET A 175 -6.07 -17.13 9.63
C MET A 175 -5.55 -17.84 10.87
N LEU A 176 -5.89 -19.11 11.05
CA LEU A 176 -5.55 -19.89 12.25
C LEU A 176 -4.49 -20.94 11.95
N GLY A 177 -3.40 -20.96 12.72
CA GLY A 177 -2.35 -21.96 12.57
C GLY A 177 -1.28 -21.91 13.65
N ARG A 178 -0.29 -22.80 13.56
CA ARG A 178 0.87 -22.84 14.47
C ARG A 178 2.02 -21.98 13.98
N TRP A 179 2.18 -21.86 12.64
CA TRP A 179 3.17 -21.05 11.94
C TRP A 179 4.64 -21.38 12.35
N GLN A 180 4.98 -22.66 12.39
CA GLN A 180 6.20 -23.21 13.00
C GLN A 180 7.18 -23.88 11.99
N PRO A 181 8.03 -23.11 11.26
CA PRO A 181 8.11 -21.65 11.21
C PRO A 181 7.12 -21.03 10.22
N TRP A 182 7.02 -19.70 10.25
CA TRP A 182 6.40 -18.91 9.17
C TRP A 182 7.25 -19.05 7.89
N HIS A 183 6.62 -19.22 6.73
CA HIS A 183 7.28 -19.43 5.44
C HIS A 183 6.42 -18.90 4.27
N ASP A 184 6.95 -18.92 3.05
CA ASP A 184 6.31 -18.34 1.86
C ASP A 184 4.93 -18.93 1.55
N GLY A 185 4.68 -20.22 1.83
CA GLY A 185 3.33 -20.80 1.72
C GLY A 185 2.33 -20.16 2.67
N HIS A 186 2.73 -19.79 3.88
CA HIS A 186 1.88 -19.05 4.82
C HIS A 186 1.67 -17.61 4.36
N ARG A 187 2.70 -17.00 3.77
CA ARG A 187 2.58 -15.67 3.16
C ARG A 187 1.62 -15.68 1.99
N ALA A 188 1.72 -16.64 1.08
CA ALA A 188 0.78 -16.78 -0.04
C ALA A 188 -0.67 -16.94 0.43
N LEU A 189 -0.88 -17.72 1.52
CA LEU A 189 -2.18 -17.82 2.16
C LEU A 189 -2.66 -16.45 2.69
N PHE A 190 -1.80 -15.74 3.40
CA PHE A 190 -2.11 -14.41 3.92
C PHE A 190 -2.49 -13.44 2.78
N GLU A 191 -1.72 -13.40 1.69
CA GLU A 191 -1.95 -12.52 0.54
C GLU A 191 -3.28 -12.82 -0.15
N ARG A 192 -3.68 -14.07 -0.24
CA ARG A 192 -4.99 -14.47 -0.75
C ARG A 192 -6.13 -14.06 0.18
N LEU A 193 -5.94 -14.18 1.49
CA LEU A 193 -6.95 -13.84 2.48
C LEU A 193 -7.14 -12.32 2.62
N ILE A 194 -6.06 -11.55 2.63
CA ILE A 194 -6.15 -10.08 2.74
C ILE A 194 -6.83 -9.45 1.52
N ALA A 195 -6.72 -10.06 0.34
CA ALA A 195 -7.39 -9.61 -0.87
C ALA A 195 -8.93 -9.68 -0.77
N ARG A 196 -9.50 -10.44 0.19
CA ARG A 196 -10.95 -10.57 0.38
C ARG A 196 -11.56 -9.39 1.12
N THR A 197 -10.90 -8.89 2.16
CA THR A 197 -11.46 -7.89 3.09
C THR A 197 -10.54 -6.72 3.39
N GLY A 198 -9.30 -6.74 2.89
CA GLY A 198 -8.29 -5.70 3.14
C GLY A 198 -7.59 -5.83 4.49
N GLN A 199 -8.03 -6.74 5.39
CA GLN A 199 -7.36 -7.00 6.67
C GLN A 199 -7.53 -8.43 7.15
N VAL A 200 -6.55 -8.91 7.95
CA VAL A 200 -6.49 -10.29 8.44
C VAL A 200 -6.16 -10.34 9.93
N VAL A 201 -6.85 -11.14 10.69
CA VAL A 201 -6.40 -11.54 12.03
C VAL A 201 -5.63 -12.87 11.94
N ILE A 202 -4.34 -12.84 12.26
CA ILE A 202 -3.47 -14.03 12.30
C ILE A 202 -3.50 -14.59 13.71
N GLN A 203 -4.11 -15.74 13.88
CA GLN A 203 -4.17 -16.42 15.16
C GLN A 203 -3.09 -17.50 15.27
N ILE A 204 -2.20 -17.32 16.23
CA ILE A 204 -1.16 -18.28 16.56
C ILE A 204 -1.73 -19.24 17.60
N ARG A 205 -1.91 -20.48 17.20
CA ARG A 205 -2.34 -21.54 18.11
C ARG A 205 -1.17 -21.97 19.00
N ASP A 206 -1.19 -21.51 20.25
CA ASP A 206 -0.19 -21.85 21.24
C ASP A 206 -0.56 -23.16 21.95
N VAL A 207 0.32 -24.12 21.90
CA VAL A 207 0.20 -25.41 22.57
C VAL A 207 1.02 -25.46 23.87
N GLN A 208 1.58 -24.34 24.29
CA GLN A 208 2.42 -24.17 25.47
C GLN A 208 3.56 -25.20 25.56
N GLY A 209 4.69 -24.79 25.12
CA GLY A 209 5.89 -25.61 25.05
C GLY A 209 6.51 -25.58 23.67
N TRP A 210 7.81 -25.72 23.63
CA TRP A 210 8.62 -25.69 22.41
C TRP A 210 9.39 -27.00 22.28
N GLN A 211 8.77 -27.98 21.65
CA GLN A 211 9.40 -29.27 21.34
C GLN A 211 8.72 -29.95 20.15
N GLY A 212 9.44 -30.82 19.48
CA GLY A 212 8.92 -31.57 18.34
C GLY A 212 8.46 -30.66 17.20
N SER A 213 7.19 -30.72 16.85
CA SER A 213 6.63 -29.93 15.73
C SER A 213 6.42 -28.45 16.05
N ASN A 214 6.74 -27.99 17.27
CA ASN A 214 6.64 -26.59 17.70
C ASN A 214 8.01 -26.12 18.28
N PRO A 215 9.06 -25.98 17.45
CA PRO A 215 10.41 -25.70 17.93
C PRO A 215 10.62 -24.22 18.32
N PHE A 216 9.66 -23.35 18.10
CA PHE A 216 9.79 -21.93 18.37
C PHE A 216 8.79 -21.42 19.39
N GLU A 217 9.26 -20.59 20.31
CA GLU A 217 8.39 -19.84 21.21
C GLU A 217 7.49 -18.86 20.43
N VAL A 218 6.31 -18.58 21.00
CA VAL A 218 5.29 -17.73 20.37
C VAL A 218 5.83 -16.35 19.97
N GLU A 219 6.65 -15.72 20.83
CA GLU A 219 7.21 -14.41 20.52
C GLU A 219 8.18 -14.46 19.32
N ARG A 220 8.90 -15.57 19.14
CA ARG A 220 9.73 -15.77 17.96
C ARG A 220 8.91 -15.98 16.70
N VAL A 221 7.78 -16.68 16.79
CA VAL A 221 6.84 -16.84 15.68
C VAL A 221 6.23 -15.48 15.29
N LYS A 222 5.82 -14.67 16.26
CA LYS A 222 5.37 -13.29 16.02
C LYS A 222 6.44 -12.45 15.31
N ALA A 223 7.70 -12.59 15.74
CA ALA A 223 8.80 -11.87 15.12
C ALA A 223 9.04 -12.30 13.66
N PHE A 224 8.89 -13.60 13.32
CA PHE A 224 8.96 -14.08 11.95
C PHE A 224 7.84 -13.50 11.09
N ILE A 225 6.60 -13.52 11.57
CA ILE A 225 5.45 -12.97 10.87
C ILE A 225 5.64 -11.46 10.64
N ARG A 226 5.97 -10.70 11.69
CA ARG A 226 6.18 -9.25 11.56
C ARG A 226 7.31 -8.90 10.62
N ARG A 227 8.44 -9.60 10.74
CA ARG A 227 9.58 -9.39 9.85
C ARG A 227 9.20 -9.55 8.37
N ASP A 228 8.30 -10.48 8.07
CA ASP A 228 7.85 -10.77 6.72
C ASP A 228 6.76 -9.81 6.25
N LEU A 229 5.77 -9.52 7.09
CA LEU A 229 4.58 -8.78 6.69
C LEU A 229 4.66 -7.27 6.95
N ASP A 230 5.33 -6.80 8.02
CA ASP A 230 5.38 -5.38 8.38
C ASP A 230 5.88 -4.46 7.26
N PRO A 231 6.86 -4.85 6.44
CA PRO A 231 7.31 -4.00 5.35
C PRO A 231 6.20 -3.59 4.38
N ILE A 232 5.18 -4.46 4.19
CA ILE A 232 4.12 -4.28 3.21
C ILE A 232 2.76 -4.03 3.86
N TYR A 233 2.42 -4.84 4.86
CA TYR A 233 1.06 -5.00 5.39
C TYR A 233 0.88 -4.48 6.82
N GLN A 234 1.83 -3.70 7.35
CA GLN A 234 1.70 -3.16 8.70
C GLN A 234 0.41 -2.34 8.84
N GLY A 235 -0.37 -2.65 9.86
CA GLY A 235 -1.66 -2.02 10.10
C GLY A 235 -2.83 -2.67 9.36
N GLN A 236 -2.58 -3.65 8.49
CA GLN A 236 -3.61 -4.43 7.81
C GLN A 236 -3.81 -5.83 8.45
N TYR A 237 -3.05 -6.13 9.48
CA TYR A 237 -3.22 -7.37 10.21
C TYR A 237 -2.98 -7.18 11.71
N GLU A 238 -3.57 -8.08 12.49
CA GLU A 238 -3.34 -8.23 13.92
C GLU A 238 -2.91 -9.65 14.23
N ILE A 239 -2.01 -9.82 15.20
CA ILE A 239 -1.58 -11.13 15.67
C ILE A 239 -2.17 -11.39 17.04
N GLN A 240 -2.96 -12.45 17.13
CA GLN A 240 -3.55 -12.93 18.38
C GLN A 240 -2.98 -14.29 18.76
N VAL A 241 -2.67 -14.48 20.02
CA VAL A 241 -2.32 -15.80 20.57
C VAL A 241 -3.58 -16.44 21.12
N VAL A 242 -3.86 -17.64 20.67
CA VAL A 242 -5.05 -18.40 21.04
C VAL A 242 -4.67 -19.78 21.57
N PRO A 243 -5.48 -20.41 22.41
CA PRO A 243 -5.23 -21.77 22.88
C PRO A 243 -5.24 -22.79 21.74
N ASN A 244 -5.00 -24.05 22.04
CA ASN A 244 -5.00 -25.15 21.06
C ASN A 244 -6.41 -25.40 20.49
N ILE A 245 -6.89 -24.48 19.66
CA ILE A 245 -8.20 -24.59 19.00
C ILE A 245 -8.18 -25.75 18.01
N VAL A 246 -9.13 -26.66 18.16
CA VAL A 246 -9.28 -27.85 17.32
C VAL A 246 -10.62 -27.91 16.59
N HIS A 247 -11.53 -26.98 16.91
CA HIS A 247 -12.84 -26.89 16.27
C HIS A 247 -13.33 -25.44 16.26
N ILE A 248 -13.96 -25.02 15.18
CA ILE A 248 -14.56 -23.69 15.03
C ILE A 248 -16.05 -23.91 14.80
N GLY A 249 -16.88 -23.38 15.72
CA GLY A 249 -18.33 -23.45 15.62
C GLY A 249 -18.93 -22.04 15.62
N TRP A 250 -20.03 -21.86 14.88
CA TRP A 250 -20.78 -20.60 14.87
C TRP A 250 -22.28 -20.84 14.86
N GLY A 251 -23.06 -19.85 15.32
CA GLY A 251 -24.50 -19.90 15.38
C GLY A 251 -25.18 -19.53 14.07
N ARG A 252 -26.52 -19.62 14.02
CA ARG A 252 -27.31 -19.22 12.86
C ARG A 252 -27.20 -17.73 12.58
N GLY A 253 -27.17 -17.36 11.29
CA GLY A 253 -27.32 -15.96 10.84
C GLY A 253 -26.09 -15.08 11.06
N VAL A 254 -24.93 -15.68 11.40
CA VAL A 254 -23.72 -14.90 11.66
C VAL A 254 -22.97 -14.51 10.39
N GLY A 255 -23.37 -15.08 9.22
CA GLY A 255 -22.82 -14.71 7.92
C GLY A 255 -21.36 -15.16 7.67
N TYR A 256 -20.82 -16.03 8.53
CA TYR A 256 -19.45 -16.52 8.34
C TYR A 256 -19.35 -17.48 7.15
N THR A 257 -18.26 -17.36 6.42
CA THR A 257 -17.82 -18.33 5.43
C THR A 257 -16.60 -19.08 5.95
N SER A 258 -16.48 -20.35 5.63
CA SER A 258 -15.28 -21.13 5.92
C SER A 258 -14.87 -21.89 4.67
N GLY A 259 -13.58 -22.06 4.49
CA GLY A 259 -13.04 -22.80 3.36
C GLY A 259 -11.58 -23.12 3.56
N GLU A 260 -11.13 -24.21 2.95
CA GLU A 260 -9.72 -24.54 2.80
C GLU A 260 -9.21 -23.88 1.51
N GLU A 261 -8.12 -23.15 1.61
CA GLU A 261 -7.48 -22.54 0.44
C GLU A 261 -6.55 -23.57 -0.21
N THR A 262 -6.80 -23.87 -1.47
CA THR A 262 -5.96 -24.78 -2.26
C THR A 262 -5.00 -23.97 -3.12
N PHE A 263 -3.76 -24.41 -3.20
CA PHE A 263 -2.69 -23.81 -4.00
C PHE A 263 -2.19 -24.81 -5.04
N ASP A 264 -1.45 -24.30 -6.03
CA ASP A 264 -0.71 -25.13 -6.97
C ASP A 264 0.44 -25.87 -6.28
N ASP A 265 1.00 -26.85 -6.97
CA ASP A 265 2.03 -27.75 -6.41
C ASP A 265 3.27 -26.98 -5.93
N ALA A 266 3.63 -25.87 -6.59
CA ALA A 266 4.79 -25.06 -6.23
C ALA A 266 4.70 -24.47 -4.81
N ILE A 267 3.50 -24.04 -4.40
CA ILE A 267 3.26 -23.50 -3.06
C ILE A 267 2.96 -24.63 -2.06
N THR A 268 2.23 -25.64 -2.49
CA THR A 268 1.86 -26.80 -1.64
C THR A 268 3.09 -27.60 -1.19
N ASP A 269 4.14 -27.63 -2.01
CA ASP A 269 5.41 -28.30 -1.70
C ASP A 269 6.22 -27.59 -0.60
N ILE A 270 5.92 -26.33 -0.29
CA ILE A 270 6.55 -25.59 0.81
C ILE A 270 5.91 -26.07 2.12
N SER A 271 6.64 -26.82 2.93
CA SER A 271 6.10 -27.31 4.20
C SER A 271 6.99 -26.99 5.39
N ALA A 272 6.37 -26.58 6.50
CA ALA A 272 7.06 -26.34 7.76
C ALA A 272 7.85 -27.59 8.25
N THR A 273 7.41 -28.79 7.90
CA THR A 273 8.09 -30.04 8.24
C THR A 273 9.39 -30.20 7.45
N LYS A 274 9.39 -29.93 6.14
CA LYS A 274 10.63 -29.93 5.34
C LYS A 274 11.63 -28.92 5.89
N ILE A 275 11.16 -27.69 6.16
CA ILE A 275 11.99 -26.61 6.69
C ILE A 275 12.59 -26.98 8.06
N ARG A 276 11.80 -27.55 8.98
CA ARG A 276 12.33 -28.01 10.27
C ARG A 276 13.40 -29.11 10.13
N ASN A 277 13.20 -30.04 9.20
CA ASN A 277 14.18 -31.11 8.95
C ASN A 277 15.50 -30.54 8.40
N GLU A 278 15.44 -29.59 7.49
CA GLU A 278 16.62 -28.90 6.94
C GLU A 278 17.38 -28.11 8.01
N LEU A 279 16.65 -27.55 8.99
CA LEU A 279 17.24 -26.84 10.14
C LEU A 279 17.73 -27.78 11.25
N GLY A 280 17.57 -29.09 11.11
CA GLY A 280 17.94 -30.07 12.15
C GLY A 280 17.07 -30.00 13.41
N LEU A 281 15.88 -29.42 13.32
CA LEU A 281 14.92 -29.29 14.40
C LEU A 281 13.95 -30.50 14.35
N LYS A 282 14.17 -31.50 15.22
CA LYS A 282 13.28 -32.65 15.39
C LYS A 282 12.40 -32.52 16.59
#